data_637aa5c79adf386e2963ea07911240d3
#
_entry.id   637aa5c79adf386e2963ea07911240d3
#
_cell.length_a   1.000
_cell.length_b   1.000
_cell.length_c   1.000
_cell.angle_alpha   90.00
_cell.angle_beta   90.00
_cell.angle_gamma   90.00
#
_symmetry.space_group_name_H-M   'P 1'
#
loop_
_entity.id
_entity.type
_entity.pdbx_description
1 polymer ?
#
loop_
_entity_poly.entity_id
_entity_poly.type
_entity_poly.pdbx_seq_one_letter_code
_entity_poly.pdbx_strand_id
1 'polypeptide(L)'
;MCIRDSCRTASEQGGHIGLMTFTTGGQIEAITWNTSQGFSTALSAFIAQNYAAGRVERVLRAWYTTLWMTGIFGTFCTLLFVFFGNEVFAIFVPEQAAYEAGGVFLRIDGYSQLFMMLEITMQGVFYGIGRTIPPAIISISCNYMRIPLAILFVRMGMGVEGIWWAVCITTVAKGL
;
A
#
# COMPACT_ATOMS: atom_id res chain seq x y z
N MET A 1 14.45 -2.33 5.74
CA MET A 1 15.26 -1.11 5.90
C MET A 1 14.36 0.12 5.94
N CYS A 2 13.53 0.36 4.95
CA CYS A 2 12.64 1.54 4.88
C CYS A 2 11.66 1.70 6.06
N ILE A 3 11.04 0.61 6.53
CA ILE A 3 10.09 0.65 7.67
C ILE A 3 10.80 1.10 8.96
N ARG A 4 12.02 0.62 9.19
CA ARG A 4 12.80 0.97 10.40
C ARG A 4 13.19 2.45 10.43
N ASP A 5 13.53 3.00 9.28
CA ASP A 5 13.89 4.42 9.15
C ASP A 5 12.66 5.31 9.31
N SER A 6 11.51 4.91 8.74
CA SER A 6 10.23 5.60 8.91
C SER A 6 9.75 5.56 10.36
N CYS A 7 9.87 4.40 11.06
CA CYS A 7 9.56 4.29 12.49
C CYS A 7 10.45 5.18 13.34
N ARG A 8 11.75 5.26 13.04
CA ARG A 8 12.69 6.11 13.76
C ARG A 8 12.33 7.59 13.61
N THR A 9 12.06 8.03 12.38
CA THR A 9 11.68 9.42 12.11
C THR A 9 10.32 9.75 12.74
N ALA A 10 9.36 8.83 12.71
CA ALA A 10 8.06 9.00 13.37
C ALA A 10 8.23 9.12 14.91
N SER A 11 9.12 8.35 15.51
CA SER A 11 9.45 8.45 16.95
C SER A 11 10.14 9.77 17.29
N GLU A 12 11.06 10.24 16.44
CA GLU A 12 11.78 11.50 16.65
C GLU A 12 10.86 12.74 16.53
N GLN A 13 9.84 12.70 15.68
CA GLN A 13 8.95 13.83 15.40
C GLN A 13 7.63 13.78 16.19
N GLY A 14 7.07 12.59 16.43
CA GLY A 14 5.76 12.40 17.07
C GLY A 14 5.83 11.73 18.45
N GLY A 15 7.01 11.40 18.96
CA GLY A 15 7.17 10.70 20.22
C GLY A 15 6.48 9.32 20.24
N HIS A 16 5.96 8.91 21.41
CA HIS A 16 5.32 7.61 21.59
C HIS A 16 4.04 7.45 20.75
N ILE A 17 3.23 8.50 20.64
CA ILE A 17 1.97 8.49 19.88
C ILE A 17 2.25 8.33 18.38
N GLY A 18 3.22 9.05 17.83
CA GLY A 18 3.60 8.92 16.42
C GLY A 18 4.08 7.53 16.04
N LEU A 19 4.87 6.89 16.90
CA LEU A 19 5.32 5.52 16.71
C LEU A 19 4.18 4.51 16.80
N MET A 20 3.30 4.66 17.80
CA MET A 20 2.11 3.83 17.98
C MET A 20 1.16 3.91 16.78
N THR A 21 0.89 5.12 16.30
CA THR A 21 0.05 5.37 15.13
C THR A 21 0.61 4.70 13.89
N PHE A 22 1.91 4.85 13.63
CA PHE A 22 2.54 4.27 12.46
C PHE A 22 2.59 2.73 12.52
N THR A 23 2.85 2.14 13.68
CA THR A 23 2.91 0.68 13.82
C THR A 23 1.52 0.03 13.73
N THR A 24 0.52 0.57 14.42
CA THR A 24 -0.85 0.04 14.38
C THR A 24 -1.50 0.31 13.02
N GLY A 25 -1.33 1.51 12.46
CA GLY A 25 -1.81 1.82 11.11
C GLY A 25 -1.22 0.90 10.06
N GLY A 26 0.07 0.60 10.14
CA GLY A 26 0.72 -0.37 9.26
C GLY A 26 0.20 -1.82 9.43
N GLN A 27 -0.26 -2.21 10.62
CA GLN A 27 -0.92 -3.51 10.80
C GLN A 27 -2.31 -3.56 10.14
N ILE A 28 -3.06 -2.47 10.20
CA ILE A 28 -4.36 -2.34 9.52
C ILE A 28 -4.15 -2.39 8.00
N GLU A 29 -3.18 -1.63 7.48
CA GLU A 29 -2.79 -1.66 6.08
C GLU A 29 -2.34 -3.07 5.63
N ALA A 30 -1.63 -3.80 6.50
CA ALA A 30 -1.17 -5.15 6.19
C ALA A 30 -2.31 -6.13 5.90
N ILE A 31 -3.51 -5.92 6.43
CA ILE A 31 -4.70 -6.76 6.13
C ILE A 31 -5.08 -6.60 4.65
N THR A 32 -5.17 -5.36 4.18
CA THR A 32 -5.50 -5.06 2.78
C THR A 32 -4.39 -5.50 1.83
N TRP A 33 -3.13 -5.29 2.23
CA TRP A 33 -1.96 -5.72 1.49
C TRP A 33 -1.90 -7.25 1.34
N ASN A 34 -2.09 -8.02 2.42
CA ASN A 34 -2.09 -9.48 2.38
C ASN A 34 -3.24 -10.03 1.52
N THR A 35 -4.41 -9.40 1.57
CA THR A 35 -5.55 -9.75 0.70
C THR A 35 -5.18 -9.57 -0.77
N SER A 36 -4.57 -8.45 -1.12
CA SER A 36 -4.10 -8.16 -2.48
C SER A 36 -3.02 -9.15 -2.95
N GLN A 37 -2.10 -9.54 -2.06
CA GLN A 37 -1.09 -10.57 -2.33
C GLN A 37 -1.72 -11.93 -2.61
N GLY A 38 -2.81 -12.27 -1.92
CA GLY A 38 -3.59 -13.47 -2.20
C GLY A 38 -4.14 -13.50 -3.64
N PHE A 39 -4.75 -12.39 -4.08
CA PHE A 39 -5.23 -12.24 -5.47
C PHE A 39 -4.08 -12.31 -6.48
N SER A 40 -2.97 -11.63 -6.21
CA SER A 40 -1.78 -11.62 -7.06
C SER A 40 -1.17 -13.01 -7.22
N THR A 41 -1.07 -13.76 -6.14
CA THR A 41 -0.51 -15.12 -6.13
C THR A 41 -1.40 -16.08 -6.93
N ALA A 42 -2.71 -16.04 -6.72
CA ALA A 42 -3.65 -16.85 -7.47
C ALA A 42 -3.62 -16.52 -8.98
N LEU A 43 -3.59 -15.22 -9.31
CA LEU A 43 -3.47 -14.75 -10.69
C LEU A 43 -2.17 -15.21 -11.33
N SER A 44 -1.04 -15.08 -10.63
CA SER A 44 0.28 -15.50 -11.11
C SER A 44 0.31 -16.98 -11.47
N ALA A 45 -0.21 -17.84 -10.59
CA ALA A 45 -0.27 -19.29 -10.83
C ALA A 45 -1.16 -19.63 -12.04
N PHE A 46 -2.32 -18.97 -12.17
CA PHE A 46 -3.22 -19.17 -13.30
C PHE A 46 -2.59 -18.72 -14.62
N ILE A 47 -1.94 -17.55 -14.62
CA ILE A 47 -1.25 -17.01 -15.80
C ILE A 47 -0.10 -17.94 -16.21
N ALA A 48 0.73 -18.40 -15.28
CA ALA A 48 1.85 -19.27 -15.60
C ALA A 48 1.40 -20.54 -16.36
N GLN A 49 0.33 -21.18 -15.88
CA GLN A 49 -0.22 -22.38 -16.53
C GLN A 49 -0.80 -22.11 -17.92
N ASN A 50 -1.57 -21.04 -18.08
CA ASN A 50 -2.23 -20.74 -19.36
C ASN A 50 -1.26 -20.12 -20.37
N TYR A 51 -0.29 -19.35 -19.92
CA TYR A 51 0.75 -18.77 -20.76
C TYR A 51 1.66 -19.86 -21.35
N ALA A 52 2.10 -20.83 -20.52
CA ALA A 52 2.87 -22.00 -20.98
C ALA A 52 2.09 -22.87 -21.99
N ALA A 53 0.75 -22.91 -21.85
CA ALA A 53 -0.13 -23.61 -22.78
C ALA A 53 -0.50 -22.82 -24.05
N GLY A 54 0.06 -21.60 -24.24
CA GLY A 54 -0.23 -20.71 -25.37
C GLY A 54 -1.64 -20.10 -25.38
N ARG A 55 -2.39 -20.16 -24.27
CA ARG A 55 -3.78 -19.72 -24.16
C ARG A 55 -3.89 -18.26 -23.74
N VAL A 56 -3.42 -17.33 -24.58
CA VAL A 56 -3.33 -15.90 -24.28
C VAL A 56 -4.70 -15.28 -23.94
N GLU A 57 -5.78 -15.70 -24.61
CA GLU A 57 -7.13 -15.18 -24.30
C GLU A 57 -7.56 -15.46 -22.85
N ARG A 58 -7.20 -16.63 -22.31
CA ARG A 58 -7.50 -16.97 -20.90
C ARG A 58 -6.66 -16.12 -19.94
N VAL A 59 -5.41 -15.84 -20.29
CA VAL A 59 -4.53 -14.95 -19.52
C VAL A 59 -5.13 -13.55 -19.44
N LEU A 60 -5.54 -12.97 -20.56
CA LEU A 60 -6.15 -11.66 -20.60
C LEU A 60 -7.48 -11.60 -19.82
N ARG A 61 -8.33 -12.62 -19.99
CA ARG A 61 -9.60 -12.69 -19.25
C ARG A 61 -9.37 -12.77 -17.73
N ALA A 62 -8.43 -13.60 -17.28
CA ALA A 62 -8.09 -13.70 -15.86
C ALA A 62 -7.55 -12.38 -15.31
N TRP A 63 -6.67 -11.72 -16.06
CA TRP A 63 -6.14 -10.41 -15.69
C TRP A 63 -7.26 -9.38 -15.52
N TYR A 64 -8.13 -9.21 -16.52
CA TYR A 64 -9.26 -8.27 -16.44
C TYR A 64 -10.20 -8.59 -15.27
N THR A 65 -10.53 -9.87 -15.06
CA THR A 65 -11.40 -10.28 -13.95
C THR A 65 -10.76 -9.93 -12.60
N THR A 66 -9.48 -10.26 -12.42
CA THR A 66 -8.77 -9.95 -11.16
C THR A 66 -8.64 -8.44 -10.97
N LEU A 67 -8.35 -7.68 -12.03
CA LEU A 67 -8.26 -6.22 -11.98
C LEU A 67 -9.60 -5.60 -11.52
N TRP A 68 -10.74 -6.08 -12.02
CA TRP A 68 -12.05 -5.65 -11.57
C TRP A 68 -12.31 -6.01 -10.10
N MET A 69 -12.00 -7.24 -9.69
CA MET A 69 -12.20 -7.68 -8.31
C MET A 69 -11.34 -6.86 -7.33
N THR A 70 -10.06 -6.68 -7.64
CA THR A 70 -9.13 -5.89 -6.81
C THR A 70 -9.46 -4.40 -6.87
N GLY A 71 -9.96 -3.89 -8.00
CA GLY A 71 -10.42 -2.51 -8.14
C GLY A 71 -11.64 -2.21 -7.26
N ILE A 72 -12.66 -3.08 -7.27
CA ILE A 72 -13.85 -2.94 -6.41
C ILE A 72 -13.44 -3.02 -4.93
N PHE A 73 -12.64 -4.02 -4.56
CA PHE A 73 -12.16 -4.18 -3.18
C PHE A 73 -11.28 -3.00 -2.74
N GLY A 74 -10.38 -2.53 -3.61
CA GLY A 74 -9.54 -1.37 -3.36
C GLY A 74 -10.34 -0.09 -3.16
N THR A 75 -11.37 0.13 -3.99
CA THR A 75 -12.28 1.26 -3.84
C THR A 75 -13.04 1.18 -2.52
N PHE A 76 -13.52 -0.01 -2.14
CA PHE A 76 -14.19 -0.23 -0.86
C PHE A 76 -13.25 0.10 0.32
N CYS A 77 -12.01 -0.40 0.31
CA CYS A 77 -11.02 -0.10 1.35
C CYS A 77 -10.66 1.39 1.39
N THR A 78 -10.52 2.05 0.22
CA THR A 78 -10.30 3.50 0.14
C THR A 78 -11.43 4.26 0.81
N LEU A 79 -12.68 3.97 0.47
CA LEU A 79 -13.84 4.63 1.09
C LEU A 79 -13.89 4.37 2.60
N LEU A 80 -13.64 3.14 3.03
CA LEU A 80 -13.64 2.77 4.43
C LEU A 80 -12.56 3.55 5.22
N PHE A 81 -11.34 3.66 4.71
CA PHE A 81 -10.27 4.36 5.40
C PHE A 81 -10.44 5.89 5.36
N VAL A 82 -10.95 6.44 4.25
CA VAL A 82 -11.16 7.89 4.13
C VAL A 82 -12.32 8.38 4.99
N PHE A 83 -13.44 7.65 5.02
CA PHE A 83 -14.64 8.08 5.75
C PHE A 83 -14.71 7.58 7.18
N PHE A 84 -14.22 6.37 7.45
CA PHE A 84 -14.30 5.70 8.75
C PHE A 84 -12.93 5.43 9.38
N GLY A 85 -11.89 6.19 9.00
CA GLY A 85 -10.53 5.97 9.49
C GLY A 85 -10.41 6.05 11.02
N ASN A 86 -11.09 6.99 11.66
CA ASN A 86 -11.07 7.14 13.12
C ASN A 86 -11.72 5.93 13.81
N GLU A 87 -12.89 5.50 13.34
CA GLU A 87 -13.65 4.39 13.87
C GLU A 87 -12.91 3.07 13.70
N VAL A 88 -12.31 2.87 12.52
CA VAL A 88 -11.48 1.69 12.25
C VAL A 88 -10.27 1.66 13.17
N PHE A 89 -9.60 2.79 13.37
CA PHE A 89 -8.43 2.84 14.25
C PHE A 89 -8.80 2.66 15.72
N ALA A 90 -9.94 3.23 16.16
CA ALA A 90 -10.44 3.12 17.53
C ALA A 90 -10.76 1.67 17.97
N ILE A 91 -11.04 0.77 17.02
CA ILE A 91 -11.23 -0.67 17.30
C ILE A 91 -9.91 -1.29 17.82
N PHE A 92 -8.77 -0.83 17.34
CA PHE A 92 -7.45 -1.37 17.70
C PHE A 92 -6.83 -0.65 18.89
N VAL A 93 -7.04 0.67 18.99
CA VAL A 93 -6.45 1.52 20.05
C VAL A 93 -7.53 2.47 20.58
N PRO A 94 -8.05 2.22 21.80
CA PRO A 94 -9.13 3.02 22.39
C PRO A 94 -8.66 4.37 22.95
N GLU A 95 -7.36 4.68 22.94
CA GLU A 95 -6.80 5.94 23.43
C GLU A 95 -7.13 7.10 22.47
N GLN A 96 -7.79 8.17 22.97
CA GLN A 96 -8.31 9.26 22.14
C GLN A 96 -7.23 9.94 21.28
N ALA A 97 -6.09 10.28 21.87
CA ALA A 97 -5.00 10.92 21.14
C ALA A 97 -4.41 10.03 20.03
N ALA A 98 -4.43 8.69 20.24
CA ALA A 98 -3.89 7.72 19.29
C ALA A 98 -4.85 7.47 18.12
N TYR A 99 -6.17 7.35 18.36
CA TYR A 99 -7.10 7.11 17.24
C TYR A 99 -7.38 8.37 16.43
N GLU A 100 -7.27 9.58 17.00
CA GLU A 100 -7.34 10.83 16.22
C GLU A 100 -6.15 10.94 15.25
N ALA A 101 -4.92 10.72 15.74
CA ALA A 101 -3.74 10.69 14.89
C ALA A 101 -3.77 9.53 13.88
N GLY A 102 -4.24 8.36 14.33
CA GLY A 102 -4.39 7.16 13.50
C GLY A 102 -5.43 7.31 12.40
N GLY A 103 -6.52 8.02 12.66
CA GLY A 103 -7.52 8.34 11.66
C GLY A 103 -6.98 9.25 10.55
N VAL A 104 -6.12 10.21 10.88
CA VAL A 104 -5.42 11.04 9.89
C VAL A 104 -4.48 10.16 9.04
N PHE A 105 -3.73 9.25 9.69
CA PHE A 105 -2.88 8.29 8.99
C PHE A 105 -3.68 7.45 8.00
N LEU A 106 -4.77 6.80 8.44
CA LEU A 106 -5.59 5.94 7.59
C LEU A 106 -6.27 6.70 6.45
N ARG A 107 -6.65 7.98 6.66
CA ARG A 107 -7.18 8.82 5.58
C ARG A 107 -6.15 9.08 4.49
N ILE A 108 -4.92 9.44 4.88
CA ILE A 108 -3.83 9.69 3.93
C ILE A 108 -3.48 8.39 3.19
N ASP A 109 -3.36 7.28 3.92
CA ASP A 109 -3.07 5.97 3.35
C ASP A 109 -4.21 5.47 2.46
N GLY A 110 -5.46 5.75 2.83
CA GLY A 110 -6.66 5.41 2.05
C GLY A 110 -6.61 5.87 0.59
N TYR A 111 -6.03 7.03 0.30
CA TYR A 111 -5.87 7.52 -1.07
C TYR A 111 -4.94 6.65 -1.91
N SER A 112 -4.02 5.94 -1.30
CA SER A 112 -3.08 5.06 -2.00
C SER A 112 -3.55 3.60 -2.12
N GLN A 113 -4.59 3.20 -1.36
CA GLN A 113 -5.03 1.80 -1.29
C GLN A 113 -5.43 1.20 -2.64
N LEU A 114 -6.21 1.93 -3.44
CA LEU A 114 -6.60 1.48 -4.76
C LEU A 114 -5.37 1.25 -5.65
N PHE A 115 -4.45 2.21 -5.66
CA PHE A 115 -3.23 2.14 -6.49
C PHE A 115 -2.31 1.01 -6.03
N MET A 116 -2.18 0.78 -4.72
CA MET A 116 -1.43 -0.34 -4.15
C MET A 116 -2.00 -1.69 -4.64
N MET A 117 -3.32 -1.84 -4.63
CA MET A 117 -3.96 -3.07 -5.10
C MET A 117 -3.78 -3.30 -6.59
N LEU A 118 -3.85 -2.24 -7.40
CA LEU A 118 -3.57 -2.31 -8.84
C LEU A 118 -2.11 -2.69 -9.09
N GLU A 119 -1.15 -2.07 -8.40
CA GLU A 119 0.27 -2.42 -8.47
C GLU A 119 0.50 -3.91 -8.21
N ILE A 120 -0.02 -4.42 -7.09
CA ILE A 120 0.15 -5.81 -6.68
C ILE A 120 -0.47 -6.77 -7.70
N THR A 121 -1.62 -6.44 -8.27
CA THR A 121 -2.28 -7.22 -9.33
C THR A 121 -1.40 -7.27 -10.58
N MET A 122 -0.83 -6.14 -10.99
CA MET A 122 0.10 -6.10 -12.14
C MET A 122 1.38 -6.89 -11.88
N GLN A 123 1.93 -6.82 -10.67
CA GLN A 123 3.06 -7.66 -10.27
C GLN A 123 2.75 -9.16 -10.46
N GLY A 124 1.53 -9.59 -10.08
CA GLY A 124 1.09 -10.97 -10.29
C GLY A 124 1.11 -11.41 -11.75
N VAL A 125 0.75 -10.52 -12.68
CA VAL A 125 0.86 -10.80 -14.13
C VAL A 125 2.31 -11.02 -14.54
N PHE A 126 3.21 -10.10 -14.15
CA PHE A 126 4.64 -10.20 -14.48
C PHE A 126 5.27 -11.47 -13.90
N TYR A 127 4.93 -11.84 -12.67
CA TYR A 127 5.40 -13.07 -12.05
C TYR A 127 4.88 -14.31 -12.78
N GLY A 128 3.62 -14.30 -13.20
CA GLY A 128 3.01 -15.40 -13.96
C GLY A 128 3.66 -15.65 -15.32
N ILE A 129 4.14 -14.60 -16.00
CA ILE A 129 4.88 -14.75 -17.27
C ILE A 129 6.41 -14.95 -17.09
N GLY A 130 6.87 -15.05 -15.83
CA GLY A 130 8.29 -15.24 -15.51
C GLY A 130 9.18 -13.99 -15.63
N ARG A 131 8.60 -12.79 -15.78
CA ARG A 131 9.33 -11.53 -15.88
C ARG A 131 9.31 -10.77 -14.56
N THR A 132 10.22 -11.09 -13.65
CA THR A 132 10.29 -10.50 -12.31
C THR A 132 11.10 -9.20 -12.23
N ILE A 133 11.94 -8.93 -13.23
CA ILE A 133 12.88 -7.78 -13.23
C ILE A 133 12.13 -6.43 -13.33
N PRO A 134 11.16 -6.20 -14.25
CA PRO A 134 10.51 -4.91 -14.39
C PRO A 134 9.80 -4.44 -13.10
N PRO A 135 8.94 -5.25 -12.45
CA PRO A 135 8.30 -4.81 -11.21
C PRO A 135 9.30 -4.61 -10.06
N ALA A 136 10.39 -5.38 -10.02
CA ALA A 136 11.43 -5.21 -9.01
C ALA A 136 12.14 -3.85 -9.16
N ILE A 137 12.50 -3.45 -10.38
CA ILE A 137 13.14 -2.15 -10.65
C ILE A 137 12.21 -1.00 -10.22
N ILE A 138 10.93 -1.04 -10.61
CA ILE A 138 9.95 0.00 -10.27
C ILE A 138 9.79 0.09 -8.75
N SER A 139 9.57 -1.04 -8.08
CA SER A 139 9.39 -1.07 -6.62
C SER A 139 10.63 -0.59 -5.87
N ILE A 140 11.83 -0.99 -6.29
CA ILE A 140 13.08 -0.54 -5.67
C ILE A 140 13.25 0.97 -5.87
N SER A 141 13.12 1.47 -7.10
CA SER A 141 13.31 2.89 -7.42
C SER A 141 12.35 3.78 -6.62
N CYS A 142 11.06 3.43 -6.58
CA CYS A 142 10.07 4.20 -5.83
C CYS A 142 10.30 4.12 -4.32
N ASN A 143 10.73 2.96 -3.78
CA ASN A 143 11.04 2.83 -2.36
C ASN A 143 12.26 3.65 -1.95
N TYR A 144 13.29 3.74 -2.81
CA TYR A 144 14.43 4.62 -2.56
C TYR A 144 14.02 6.11 -2.64
N MET A 145 13.14 6.48 -3.58
CA MET A 145 12.65 7.85 -3.70
C MET A 145 11.77 8.29 -2.51
N ARG A 146 11.19 7.34 -1.77
CA ARG A 146 10.42 7.61 -0.54
C ARG A 146 11.25 8.30 0.55
N ILE A 147 12.53 7.93 0.72
CA ILE A 147 13.40 8.45 1.77
C ILE A 147 13.67 9.95 1.59
N PRO A 148 14.21 10.43 0.44
CA PRO A 148 14.45 11.86 0.25
C PRO A 148 13.13 12.67 0.25
N LEU A 149 12.03 12.10 -0.25
CA LEU A 149 10.74 12.76 -0.26
C LEU A 149 10.19 12.97 1.17
N ALA A 150 10.31 11.97 2.04
CA ALA A 150 9.93 12.06 3.44
C ALA A 150 10.76 13.13 4.18
N ILE A 151 12.08 13.14 3.96
CA ILE A 151 12.97 14.15 4.55
C ILE A 151 12.60 15.56 4.06
N LEU A 152 12.27 15.71 2.78
CA LEU A 152 11.84 16.99 2.21
C LEU A 152 10.58 17.51 2.89
N PHE A 153 9.53 16.67 3.01
CA PHE A 153 8.26 17.06 3.62
C PHE A 153 8.39 17.37 5.11
N VAL A 154 9.21 16.62 5.84
CA VAL A 154 9.52 16.95 7.25
C VAL A 154 10.22 18.29 7.36
N ARG A 155 11.18 18.62 6.47
CA ARG A 155 11.85 19.94 6.44
C ARG A 155 10.92 21.08 6.03
N MET A 156 9.88 20.81 5.26
CA MET A 156 8.84 21.79 4.92
C MET A 156 7.87 22.08 6.09
N GLY A 157 8.05 21.45 7.25
CA GLY A 157 7.26 21.69 8.44
C GLY A 157 6.01 20.82 8.57
N MET A 158 5.83 19.80 7.73
CA MET A 158 4.68 18.89 7.81
C MET A 158 4.79 17.85 8.94
N GLY A 159 5.91 17.79 9.66
CA GLY A 159 6.10 16.85 10.77
C GLY A 159 5.91 15.39 10.36
N VAL A 160 5.19 14.61 11.19
CA VAL A 160 4.93 13.17 10.96
C VAL A 160 4.05 12.94 9.74
N GLU A 161 3.09 13.82 9.46
CA GLU A 161 2.19 13.72 8.32
C GLU A 161 2.94 13.75 6.98
N GLY A 162 4.06 14.48 6.92
CA GLY A 162 4.92 14.51 5.74
C GLY A 162 5.49 13.13 5.38
N ILE A 163 5.75 12.28 6.37
CA ILE A 163 6.20 10.90 6.13
C ILE A 163 5.06 10.09 5.50
N TRP A 164 3.84 10.24 6.00
CA TRP A 164 2.67 9.51 5.50
C TRP A 164 2.33 9.92 4.06
N TRP A 165 2.41 11.23 3.75
CA TRP A 165 2.23 11.71 2.39
C TRP A 165 3.32 11.21 1.44
N ALA A 166 4.57 11.09 1.88
CA ALA A 166 5.64 10.51 1.06
C ALA A 166 5.38 9.04 0.73
N VAL A 167 4.84 8.26 1.70
CA VAL A 167 4.41 6.88 1.48
C VAL A 167 3.27 6.84 0.46
N CYS A 168 2.23 7.64 0.65
CA CYS A 168 1.06 7.71 -0.23
C CYS A 168 1.47 8.03 -1.68
N ILE A 169 2.21 9.12 -1.89
CA ILE A 169 2.62 9.57 -3.23
C ILE A 169 3.48 8.51 -3.94
N THR A 170 4.43 7.90 -3.24
CA THR A 170 5.27 6.87 -3.84
C THR A 170 4.50 5.58 -4.16
N THR A 171 3.46 5.27 -3.39
CA THR A 171 2.57 4.12 -3.67
C THR A 171 1.68 4.40 -4.88
N VAL A 172 1.11 5.61 -4.97
CA VAL A 172 0.35 6.04 -6.17
C VAL A 172 1.23 6.00 -7.42
N ALA A 173 2.47 6.51 -7.32
CA ALA A 173 3.41 6.49 -8.44
C ALA A 173 3.80 5.08 -8.92
N LYS A 174 3.74 4.08 -8.05
CA LYS A 174 3.96 2.68 -8.44
C LYS A 174 2.74 2.05 -9.12
N GLY A 175 1.53 2.48 -8.75
CA GLY A 175 0.29 1.95 -9.28
C GLY A 175 -0.13 2.54 -10.62
N LEU A 176 0.56 3.59 -11.09
CA LEU A 176 0.39 4.22 -12.40
C LEU A 176 1.38 3.66 -13.40
#